data_b0bd08ab86b0d543e2202e9865b063ce
#
_entry.id   b0bd08ab86b0d543e2202e9865b063ce
#
_cell.length_a   1.000
_cell.length_b   1.000
_cell.length_c   1.000
_cell.angle_alpha   90.00
_cell.angle_beta   90.00
_cell.angle_gamma   90.00
#
_symmetry.space_group_name_H-M   'P 1'
#
loop_
_entity.id
_entity.type
_entity.pdbx_description
1 polymer ?
#
loop_
_entity_poly.entity_id
_entity_poly.type
_entity_poly.pdbx_seq_one_letter_code
_entity_poly.pdbx_strand_id
1 'polypeptide(L)'
;YKRQAVGISDLMNVFGGLRFYTHALAAGLKPILGCDLKVINPKDLNKPFRLGVLCMNHEGYHSLSVLLTKAFLTNNDAARGLVDPKWFDDGGSEGLIALSGAAQGELGSLLLGKKWALAHEAAERFKAQFPGRFYVELQRAGRPTDELATARLANFAVEEKLPVVATHPIQFLKPEDFEAHEVRCSIAEGYTLQDPRRVKRYTPEQYLKSEAEMCELFADIPAAIENTVEIAKRCNLDGVLSKPQLPLFPTPDGMSLDDYIDPLS
;
A
#
# COMPACT_ATOMS: atom_id res chain seq x y z
N TYR A 1 -24.10 -10.14 -1.27
CA TYR A 1 -22.91 -10.84 -0.72
C TYR A 1 -22.25 -9.90 0.27
N LYS A 2 -22.17 -10.29 1.55
CA LYS A 2 -21.48 -9.51 2.57
C LYS A 2 -19.99 -9.85 2.48
N ARG A 3 -19.17 -8.87 2.10
CA ARG A 3 -17.72 -8.96 2.31
C ARG A 3 -17.45 -9.20 3.79
N GLN A 4 -16.52 -10.09 4.10
CA GLN A 4 -16.14 -10.36 5.50
C GLN A 4 -15.00 -9.45 5.98
N ALA A 5 -14.19 -8.96 5.07
CA ALA A 5 -13.08 -8.06 5.34
C ALA A 5 -12.98 -6.98 4.25
N VAL A 6 -12.43 -5.83 4.61
CA VAL A 6 -12.16 -4.73 3.69
C VAL A 6 -10.85 -4.06 4.09
N GLY A 7 -10.03 -3.71 3.08
CA GLY A 7 -8.74 -3.06 3.27
C GLY A 7 -8.74 -1.61 2.82
N ILE A 8 -7.90 -0.78 3.47
CA ILE A 8 -7.51 0.55 3.01
C ILE A 8 -6.00 0.59 2.82
N SER A 9 -5.55 1.19 1.73
CA SER A 9 -4.13 1.34 1.41
C SER A 9 -3.95 2.67 0.68
N ASP A 10 -3.75 3.74 1.45
CA ASP A 10 -3.51 5.07 0.91
C ASP A 10 -2.03 5.27 0.56
N LEU A 11 -1.74 6.21 -0.33
CA LEU A 11 -0.39 6.50 -0.77
C LEU A 11 0.38 7.28 0.28
N MET A 12 1.42 6.67 0.85
CA MET A 12 2.35 7.29 1.81
C MET A 12 1.69 7.90 3.05
N ASN A 13 0.53 7.41 3.44
CA ASN A 13 -0.13 7.85 4.66
C ASN A 13 -1.15 6.82 5.17
N VAL A 14 -1.58 7.01 6.41
CA VAL A 14 -2.65 6.25 7.08
C VAL A 14 -3.71 7.18 7.69
N PHE A 15 -3.90 8.39 7.14
CA PHE A 15 -4.79 9.41 7.69
C PHE A 15 -6.25 8.96 7.77
N GLY A 16 -6.70 8.20 6.78
CA GLY A 16 -8.05 7.63 6.75
C GLY A 16 -8.22 6.41 7.67
N GLY A 17 -7.12 5.83 8.15
CA GLY A 17 -7.10 4.51 8.78
C GLY A 17 -8.00 4.39 10.00
N LEU A 18 -7.94 5.34 10.94
CA LEU A 18 -8.74 5.29 12.17
C LEU A 18 -10.25 5.39 11.89
N ARG A 19 -10.64 6.33 11.02
CA ARG A 19 -12.04 6.50 10.63
C ARG A 19 -12.55 5.27 9.88
N PHE A 20 -11.75 4.74 8.95
CA PHE A 20 -12.05 3.53 8.23
C PHE A 20 -12.23 2.33 9.17
N TYR A 21 -11.31 2.14 10.11
CA TYR A 21 -11.35 1.07 11.11
C TYR A 21 -12.66 1.09 11.90
N THR A 22 -13.02 2.26 12.44
CA THR A 22 -14.24 2.43 13.23
C THR A 22 -15.51 2.13 12.41
N HIS A 23 -15.60 2.65 11.17
CA HIS A 23 -16.75 2.40 10.32
C HIS A 23 -16.84 0.95 9.84
N ALA A 24 -15.71 0.30 9.54
CA ALA A 24 -15.71 -1.10 9.14
C ALA A 24 -16.23 -2.01 10.27
N LEU A 25 -15.75 -1.80 11.50
CA LEU A 25 -16.25 -2.55 12.67
C LEU A 25 -17.75 -2.31 12.91
N ALA A 26 -18.20 -1.06 12.83
CA ALA A 26 -19.62 -0.72 12.96
C ALA A 26 -20.50 -1.39 11.88
N ALA A 27 -19.95 -1.62 10.68
CA ALA A 27 -20.60 -2.35 9.59
C ALA A 27 -20.49 -3.88 9.71
N GLY A 28 -19.84 -4.40 10.75
CA GLY A 28 -19.59 -5.83 10.94
C GLY A 28 -18.56 -6.41 9.96
N LEU A 29 -17.64 -5.56 9.47
CA LEU A 29 -16.56 -5.94 8.57
C LEU A 29 -15.22 -5.93 9.31
N LYS A 30 -14.35 -6.87 8.97
CA LYS A 30 -12.98 -6.90 9.46
C LYS A 30 -12.14 -5.84 8.74
N PRO A 31 -11.59 -4.81 9.44
CA PRO A 31 -10.73 -3.82 8.82
C PRO A 31 -9.32 -4.38 8.61
N ILE A 32 -8.72 -4.09 7.45
CA ILE A 32 -7.32 -4.34 7.17
C ILE A 32 -6.67 -2.99 6.86
N LEU A 33 -5.70 -2.58 7.68
CA LEU A 33 -4.96 -1.36 7.47
C LEU A 33 -3.67 -1.63 6.71
N GLY A 34 -3.39 -0.79 5.74
CA GLY A 34 -2.19 -0.85 4.93
C GLY A 34 -1.79 0.52 4.39
N CYS A 35 -0.74 0.53 3.61
CA CYS A 35 -0.24 1.72 2.94
C CYS A 35 0.48 1.34 1.65
N ASP A 36 0.28 2.14 0.60
CA ASP A 36 1.09 2.09 -0.62
C ASP A 36 2.35 2.94 -0.41
N LEU A 37 3.49 2.28 -0.26
CA LEU A 37 4.77 2.94 -0.07
C LEU A 37 5.40 3.32 -1.41
N LYS A 38 6.07 4.47 -1.42
CA LYS A 38 7.02 4.87 -2.46
C LYS A 38 8.41 4.46 -2.02
N VAL A 39 8.96 3.43 -2.66
CA VAL A 39 10.30 2.92 -2.36
C VAL A 39 11.30 3.53 -3.33
N ILE A 40 12.46 3.93 -2.82
CA ILE A 40 13.53 4.54 -3.62
C ILE A 40 13.88 3.63 -4.80
N ASN A 41 13.83 4.23 -6.00
CA ASN A 41 14.42 3.66 -7.20
C ASN A 41 15.81 4.30 -7.39
N PRO A 42 16.89 3.55 -7.21
CA PRO A 42 18.25 4.12 -7.28
C PRO A 42 18.63 4.64 -8.68
N LYS A 43 17.90 4.25 -9.71
CA LYS A 43 18.12 4.70 -11.09
C LYS A 43 17.35 5.97 -11.45
N ASP A 44 16.25 6.25 -10.76
CA ASP A 44 15.43 7.44 -11.02
C ASP A 44 14.57 7.77 -9.78
N LEU A 45 15.03 8.71 -8.98
CA LEU A 45 14.32 9.16 -7.77
C LEU A 45 12.94 9.78 -8.07
N ASN A 46 12.69 10.23 -9.31
CA ASN A 46 11.40 10.77 -9.72
C ASN A 46 10.39 9.67 -10.08
N LYS A 47 10.86 8.42 -10.19
CA LYS A 47 10.03 7.25 -10.48
C LYS A 47 10.22 6.18 -9.40
N PRO A 48 9.77 6.44 -8.17
CA PRO A 48 9.86 5.47 -7.09
C PRO A 48 9.04 4.22 -7.44
N PHE A 49 9.47 3.08 -6.92
CA PHE A 49 8.69 1.85 -6.99
C PHE A 49 7.54 1.88 -6.00
N ARG A 50 6.46 1.17 -6.32
CA ARG A 50 5.36 0.91 -5.40
C ARG A 50 5.60 -0.37 -4.63
N LEU A 51 5.27 -0.36 -3.35
CA LEU A 51 5.22 -1.53 -2.48
C LEU A 51 4.00 -1.38 -1.57
N GLY A 52 3.01 -2.24 -1.76
CA GLY A 52 1.88 -2.29 -0.83
C GLY A 52 2.30 -2.99 0.46
N VAL A 53 1.94 -2.45 1.61
CA VAL A 53 2.13 -3.13 2.90
C VAL A 53 0.83 -3.18 3.67
N LEU A 54 0.58 -4.31 4.36
CA LEU A 54 -0.61 -4.55 5.17
C LEU A 54 -0.17 -4.90 6.59
N CYS A 55 -0.82 -4.30 7.59
CA CYS A 55 -0.55 -4.56 8.99
C CYS A 55 -1.18 -5.88 9.42
N MET A 56 -0.37 -6.83 9.86
CA MET A 56 -0.85 -8.09 10.41
C MET A 56 -1.40 -7.90 11.84
N ASN A 57 -0.77 -7.04 12.61
CA ASN A 57 -1.01 -6.82 14.04
C ASN A 57 -0.55 -5.44 14.47
N HIS A 58 -0.52 -5.17 15.76
CA HIS A 58 -0.09 -3.91 16.34
C HIS A 58 1.38 -3.56 16.04
N GLU A 59 2.25 -4.57 16.02
CA GLU A 59 3.67 -4.41 15.67
C GLU A 59 3.83 -3.92 14.23
N GLY A 60 3.08 -4.51 13.28
CA GLY A 60 3.06 -4.06 11.89
C GLY A 60 2.55 -2.62 11.73
N TYR A 61 1.55 -2.22 12.52
CA TYR A 61 1.09 -0.83 12.53
C TYR A 61 2.16 0.13 13.07
N HIS A 62 2.88 -0.29 14.12
CA HIS A 62 4.01 0.48 14.66
C HIS A 62 5.15 0.59 13.63
N SER A 63 5.58 -0.53 13.04
CA SER A 63 6.60 -0.57 11.99
C SER A 63 6.25 0.34 10.82
N LEU A 64 5.00 0.29 10.35
CA LEU A 64 4.52 1.19 9.29
C LEU A 64 4.59 2.66 9.69
N SER A 65 4.18 2.99 10.92
CA SER A 65 4.21 4.36 11.43
C SER A 65 5.64 4.90 11.52
N VAL A 66 6.59 4.08 11.96
CA VAL A 66 8.02 4.43 11.99
C VAL A 66 8.58 4.64 10.58
N LEU A 67 8.27 3.75 9.64
CA LEU A 67 8.69 3.87 8.24
C LEU A 67 8.19 5.17 7.61
N LEU A 68 6.90 5.49 7.77
CA LEU A 68 6.31 6.71 7.25
C LEU A 68 6.94 7.95 7.88
N THR A 69 7.08 7.97 9.21
CA THR A 69 7.74 9.07 9.92
C THR A 69 9.16 9.28 9.41
N LYS A 70 9.94 8.22 9.31
CA LYS A 70 11.31 8.28 8.81
C LYS A 70 11.36 8.77 7.36
N ALA A 71 10.43 8.32 6.49
CA ALA A 71 10.37 8.74 5.10
C ALA A 71 10.12 10.25 4.93
N PHE A 72 9.33 10.86 5.79
CA PHE A 72 9.07 12.32 5.72
C PHE A 72 10.12 13.17 6.46
N LEU A 73 10.76 12.63 7.51
CA LEU A 73 11.74 13.39 8.28
C LEU A 73 13.15 13.34 7.69
N THR A 74 13.55 12.26 7.02
CA THR A 74 14.92 12.09 6.52
C THR A 74 15.13 12.57 5.09
N ASN A 75 14.07 12.73 4.31
CA ASN A 75 14.20 13.23 2.95
C ASN A 75 14.26 14.76 2.94
N ASN A 76 15.28 15.34 2.32
CA ASN A 76 15.43 16.80 2.16
C ASN A 76 14.29 17.45 1.36
N ASP A 77 13.50 16.66 0.64
CA ASP A 77 12.27 17.06 -0.04
C ASP A 77 11.09 16.37 0.66
N ALA A 78 10.60 17.00 1.74
CA ALA A 78 9.48 16.52 2.55
C ALA A 78 8.20 16.25 1.73
N ALA A 79 8.07 16.87 0.54
CA ALA A 79 6.93 16.62 -0.36
C ALA A 79 6.98 15.23 -1.01
N ARG A 80 8.12 14.55 -1.02
CA ARG A 80 8.25 13.28 -1.73
C ARG A 80 8.02 12.06 -0.87
N GLY A 81 8.39 12.06 0.41
CA GLY A 81 8.30 10.91 1.32
C GLY A 81 8.73 9.61 0.60
N LEU A 82 9.98 9.21 0.71
CA LEU A 82 10.50 7.99 0.07
C LEU A 82 11.02 7.03 1.13
N VAL A 83 10.72 5.74 0.98
CA VAL A 83 11.22 4.67 1.85
C VAL A 83 12.49 4.09 1.25
N ASP A 84 13.58 4.07 2.02
CA ASP A 84 14.78 3.34 1.63
C ASP A 84 14.55 1.83 1.86
N PRO A 85 14.75 0.96 0.84
CA PRO A 85 14.57 -0.48 0.98
C PRO A 85 15.42 -1.11 2.10
N LYS A 86 16.53 -0.50 2.49
CA LYS A 86 17.37 -0.95 3.61
C LYS A 86 16.69 -0.86 4.97
N TRP A 87 15.69 -0.01 5.12
CA TRP A 87 14.98 0.11 6.40
C TRP A 87 14.17 -1.13 6.74
N PHE A 88 13.88 -1.98 5.76
CA PHE A 88 13.24 -3.28 6.01
C PHE A 88 14.21 -4.32 6.59
N ASP A 89 15.52 -4.14 6.41
CA ASP A 89 16.55 -5.04 6.96
C ASP A 89 16.69 -4.86 8.48
N ASP A 90 16.41 -3.66 9.00
CA ASP A 90 16.55 -3.26 10.39
C ASP A 90 15.25 -3.46 11.21
N GLY A 91 14.47 -4.48 10.92
CA GLY A 91 13.20 -4.75 11.63
C GLY A 91 12.00 -3.95 11.13
N GLY A 92 12.16 -3.05 10.15
CA GLY A 92 11.06 -2.26 9.59
C GLY A 92 10.01 -3.06 8.81
N SER A 93 10.20 -4.37 8.64
CA SER A 93 9.25 -5.28 8.01
C SER A 93 8.42 -6.08 9.00
N GLU A 94 8.68 -5.98 10.31
CA GLU A 94 8.03 -6.80 11.32
C GLU A 94 6.52 -6.51 11.40
N GLY A 95 5.73 -7.58 11.50
CA GLY A 95 4.27 -7.49 11.51
C GLY A 95 3.62 -6.99 10.21
N LEU A 96 4.40 -6.84 9.12
CA LEU A 96 3.90 -6.41 7.81
C LEU A 96 3.86 -7.57 6.81
N ILE A 97 2.80 -7.62 6.00
CA ILE A 97 2.75 -8.35 4.73
C ILE A 97 3.07 -7.36 3.63
N ALA A 98 3.94 -7.75 2.68
CA ALA A 98 4.27 -6.91 1.52
C ALA A 98 3.67 -7.46 0.22
N LEU A 99 3.16 -6.55 -0.60
CA LEU A 99 2.63 -6.78 -1.94
C LEU A 99 3.52 -6.07 -2.95
N SER A 100 3.90 -6.75 -4.02
CA SER A 100 4.98 -6.31 -4.93
C SER A 100 4.72 -5.03 -5.72
N GLY A 101 3.55 -4.41 -5.64
CA GLY A 101 3.20 -3.17 -6.36
C GLY A 101 2.85 -3.38 -7.84
N ALA A 102 2.53 -4.62 -8.24
CA ALA A 102 2.16 -4.99 -9.60
C ALA A 102 3.11 -4.38 -10.66
N ALA A 103 2.60 -3.82 -11.76
CA ALA A 103 3.40 -3.19 -12.82
C ALA A 103 4.23 -1.98 -12.35
N GLN A 104 3.82 -1.30 -11.28
CA GLN A 104 4.48 -0.11 -10.72
C GLN A 104 5.52 -0.44 -9.65
N GLY A 105 5.54 -1.67 -9.17
CA GLY A 105 6.53 -2.16 -8.23
C GLY A 105 7.87 -2.47 -8.90
N GLU A 106 8.87 -2.77 -8.08
CA GLU A 106 10.22 -3.08 -8.56
C GLU A 106 10.23 -4.31 -9.46
N LEU A 107 9.61 -5.43 -9.01
CA LEU A 107 9.55 -6.66 -9.80
C LEU A 107 8.85 -6.43 -11.14
N GLY A 108 7.66 -5.82 -11.13
CA GLY A 108 6.91 -5.54 -12.35
C GLY A 108 7.67 -4.65 -13.33
N SER A 109 8.30 -3.60 -12.82
CA SER A 109 9.13 -2.68 -13.62
C SER A 109 10.34 -3.38 -14.25
N LEU A 110 11.03 -4.24 -13.49
CA LEU A 110 12.19 -5.00 -13.97
C LEU A 110 11.79 -6.03 -15.03
N LEU A 111 10.71 -6.77 -14.78
CA LEU A 111 10.18 -7.78 -15.71
C LEU A 111 9.66 -7.16 -17.01
N LEU A 112 8.93 -6.03 -16.93
CA LEU A 112 8.51 -5.26 -18.11
C LEU A 112 9.70 -4.73 -18.89
N GLY A 113 10.79 -4.36 -18.19
CA GLY A 113 12.06 -3.95 -18.79
C GLY A 113 12.96 -5.12 -19.25
N LYS A 114 12.50 -6.38 -19.17
CA LYS A 114 13.26 -7.60 -19.51
C LYS A 114 14.58 -7.74 -18.73
N LYS A 115 14.62 -7.24 -17.48
CA LYS A 115 15.81 -7.26 -16.61
C LYS A 115 15.73 -8.43 -15.63
N TRP A 116 15.71 -9.65 -16.16
CA TRP A 116 15.44 -10.88 -15.41
C TRP A 116 16.41 -11.09 -14.23
N ALA A 117 17.72 -10.94 -14.45
CA ALA A 117 18.71 -11.12 -13.37
C ALA A 117 18.45 -10.19 -12.19
N LEU A 118 18.15 -8.91 -12.45
CA LEU A 118 17.82 -7.96 -11.38
C LEU A 118 16.48 -8.27 -10.70
N ALA A 119 15.53 -8.87 -11.42
CA ALA A 119 14.27 -9.31 -10.84
C ALA A 119 14.49 -10.47 -9.86
N HIS A 120 15.36 -11.43 -10.18
CA HIS A 120 15.75 -12.52 -9.28
C HIS A 120 16.44 -11.97 -8.01
N GLU A 121 17.41 -11.05 -8.17
CA GLU A 121 18.07 -10.39 -7.02
C GLU A 121 17.05 -9.66 -6.12
N ALA A 122 16.10 -8.95 -6.72
CA ALA A 122 15.05 -8.26 -5.98
C ALA A 122 14.12 -9.24 -5.26
N ALA A 123 13.76 -10.37 -5.90
CA ALA A 123 12.93 -11.41 -5.28
C ALA A 123 13.61 -12.03 -4.06
N GLU A 124 14.90 -12.37 -4.15
CA GLU A 124 15.67 -12.90 -3.02
C GLU A 124 15.74 -11.90 -1.85
N ARG A 125 15.95 -10.61 -2.16
CA ARG A 125 15.92 -9.56 -1.14
C ARG A 125 14.54 -9.48 -0.46
N PHE A 126 13.45 -9.46 -1.21
CA PHE A 126 12.10 -9.44 -0.62
C PHE A 126 11.78 -10.68 0.20
N LYS A 127 12.22 -11.87 -0.24
CA LYS A 127 12.09 -13.11 0.54
C LYS A 127 12.81 -12.99 1.89
N ALA A 128 14.00 -12.39 1.90
CA ALA A 128 14.77 -12.17 3.13
C ALA A 128 14.13 -11.12 4.04
N GLN A 129 13.67 -10.00 3.48
CA GLN A 129 13.04 -8.91 4.21
C GLN A 129 11.65 -9.27 4.77
N PHE A 130 10.87 -10.08 4.04
CA PHE A 130 9.50 -10.47 4.41
C PHE A 130 9.33 -12.00 4.39
N PRO A 131 10.02 -12.77 5.24
CA PRO A 131 10.01 -14.23 5.18
C PRO A 131 8.59 -14.78 5.36
N GLY A 132 8.06 -15.46 4.31
CA GLY A 132 6.70 -15.99 4.26
C GLY A 132 5.59 -14.93 4.26
N ARG A 133 5.93 -13.66 4.02
CA ARG A 133 5.00 -12.50 4.07
C ARG A 133 5.09 -11.60 2.84
N PHE A 134 5.75 -12.05 1.78
CA PHE A 134 5.82 -11.34 0.49
C PHE A 134 4.94 -12.03 -0.54
N TYR A 135 4.10 -11.26 -1.24
CA TYR A 135 3.20 -11.72 -2.29
C TYR A 135 3.47 -10.95 -3.58
N VAL A 136 3.50 -11.68 -4.69
CA VAL A 136 3.53 -11.07 -6.02
C VAL A 136 2.12 -10.58 -6.36
N GLU A 137 1.98 -9.28 -6.48
CA GLU A 137 0.70 -8.61 -6.70
C GLU A 137 0.36 -8.58 -8.19
N LEU A 138 -0.86 -8.98 -8.51
CA LEU A 138 -1.41 -8.98 -9.86
C LEU A 138 -2.58 -7.99 -9.94
N GLN A 139 -2.59 -7.13 -10.95
CA GLN A 139 -3.64 -6.13 -11.16
C GLN A 139 -4.14 -6.16 -12.59
N ARG A 140 -5.47 -6.08 -12.76
CA ARG A 140 -6.17 -5.92 -14.02
C ARG A 140 -7.16 -4.76 -13.89
N ALA A 141 -6.79 -3.61 -14.40
CA ALA A 141 -7.57 -2.38 -14.33
C ALA A 141 -7.76 -1.71 -15.71
N GLY A 142 -7.55 -2.49 -16.80
CA GLY A 142 -7.68 -1.99 -18.16
C GLY A 142 -6.58 -1.04 -18.61
N ARG A 143 -5.46 -0.98 -17.89
CA ARG A 143 -4.29 -0.20 -18.32
C ARG A 143 -3.51 -0.96 -19.40
N PRO A 144 -2.86 -0.27 -20.35
CA PRO A 144 -2.20 -0.91 -21.51
C PRO A 144 -1.16 -1.98 -21.16
N THR A 145 -0.55 -1.89 -19.97
CA THR A 145 0.51 -2.81 -19.54
C THR A 145 0.02 -3.92 -18.60
N ASP A 146 -1.23 -3.89 -18.14
CA ASP A 146 -1.71 -4.79 -17.08
C ASP A 146 -1.62 -6.26 -17.46
N GLU A 147 -2.08 -6.65 -18.63
CA GLU A 147 -2.06 -8.06 -19.05
C GLU A 147 -0.63 -8.59 -19.23
N LEU A 148 0.26 -7.78 -19.84
CA LEU A 148 1.66 -8.16 -20.01
C LEU A 148 2.38 -8.27 -18.66
N ALA A 149 2.11 -7.33 -17.74
CA ALA A 149 2.68 -7.35 -16.41
C ALA A 149 2.18 -8.55 -15.61
N THR A 150 0.86 -8.80 -15.63
CA THR A 150 0.24 -9.94 -14.94
C THR A 150 0.81 -11.27 -15.43
N ALA A 151 0.92 -11.47 -16.73
CA ALA A 151 1.48 -12.69 -17.30
C ALA A 151 2.95 -12.90 -16.87
N ARG A 152 3.78 -11.85 -16.94
CA ARG A 152 5.20 -11.93 -16.54
C ARG A 152 5.38 -12.16 -15.05
N LEU A 153 4.62 -11.44 -14.22
CA LEU A 153 4.66 -11.57 -12.78
C LEU A 153 4.16 -12.95 -12.31
N ALA A 154 3.08 -13.48 -12.91
CA ALA A 154 2.57 -14.80 -12.58
C ALA A 154 3.58 -15.90 -12.93
N ASN A 155 4.17 -15.88 -14.12
CA ASN A 155 5.21 -16.83 -14.52
C ASN A 155 6.44 -16.74 -13.61
N PHE A 156 6.92 -15.53 -13.34
CA PHE A 156 8.04 -15.29 -12.45
C PHE A 156 7.76 -15.76 -11.01
N ALA A 157 6.54 -15.57 -10.52
CA ALA A 157 6.13 -16.05 -9.19
C ALA A 157 6.20 -17.59 -9.09
N VAL A 158 5.84 -18.32 -10.16
CA VAL A 158 5.99 -19.79 -10.22
C VAL A 158 7.46 -20.18 -10.18
N GLU A 159 8.33 -19.54 -10.96
CA GLU A 159 9.78 -19.80 -10.99
C GLU A 159 10.40 -19.56 -9.62
N GLU A 160 10.05 -18.46 -8.96
CA GLU A 160 10.57 -18.06 -7.65
C GLU A 160 9.85 -18.73 -6.45
N LYS A 161 8.82 -19.52 -6.68
CA LYS A 161 7.97 -20.15 -5.64
C LYS A 161 7.37 -19.09 -4.69
N LEU A 162 6.97 -17.96 -5.23
CA LEU A 162 6.31 -16.88 -4.51
C LEU A 162 4.80 -16.98 -4.65
N PRO A 163 4.02 -16.74 -3.59
CA PRO A 163 2.57 -16.67 -3.69
C PRO A 163 2.15 -15.42 -4.48
N VAL A 164 1.10 -15.56 -5.28
CA VAL A 164 0.46 -14.45 -6.01
C VAL A 164 -0.78 -13.97 -5.27
N VAL A 165 -1.15 -12.70 -5.44
CA VAL A 165 -2.40 -12.15 -4.92
C VAL A 165 -3.02 -11.18 -5.92
N ALA A 166 -4.34 -11.28 -6.11
CA ALA A 166 -5.11 -10.34 -6.92
C ALA A 166 -5.48 -9.12 -6.07
N THR A 167 -5.18 -7.94 -6.59
CA THR A 167 -5.66 -6.67 -6.03
C THR A 167 -6.30 -5.82 -7.11
N HIS A 168 -6.99 -4.76 -6.69
CA HIS A 168 -7.58 -3.81 -7.62
C HIS A 168 -7.25 -2.36 -7.19
N PRO A 169 -6.71 -1.53 -8.09
CA PRO A 169 -6.30 -0.16 -7.78
C PRO A 169 -7.51 0.78 -7.80
N ILE A 170 -8.36 0.67 -6.78
CA ILE A 170 -9.64 1.39 -6.66
C ILE A 170 -9.40 2.89 -6.50
N GLN A 171 -10.11 3.71 -7.28
CA GLN A 171 -10.08 5.16 -7.23
C GLN A 171 -11.43 5.78 -6.92
N PHE A 172 -12.51 5.06 -7.20
CA PHE A 172 -13.90 5.51 -7.01
C PHE A 172 -14.79 4.29 -6.72
N LEU A 173 -16.02 4.55 -6.25
CA LEU A 173 -16.90 3.47 -5.77
C LEU A 173 -17.68 2.79 -6.89
N LYS A 174 -18.13 3.55 -7.89
CA LYS A 174 -19.00 3.05 -8.95
C LYS A 174 -18.46 3.44 -10.33
N PRO A 175 -18.77 2.69 -11.40
CA PRO A 175 -18.31 3.02 -12.75
C PRO A 175 -18.68 4.43 -13.20
N GLU A 176 -19.88 4.92 -12.84
CA GLU A 176 -20.37 6.26 -13.17
C GLU A 176 -19.59 7.39 -12.50
N ASP A 177 -18.83 7.11 -11.44
CA ASP A 177 -18.02 8.10 -10.73
C ASP A 177 -16.72 8.46 -11.49
N PHE A 178 -16.40 7.78 -12.58
CA PHE A 178 -15.15 7.97 -13.32
C PHE A 178 -14.97 9.40 -13.82
N GLU A 179 -16.00 10.01 -14.41
CA GLU A 179 -15.91 11.38 -14.93
C GLU A 179 -15.67 12.38 -13.80
N ALA A 180 -16.37 12.24 -12.67
CA ALA A 180 -16.17 13.09 -11.50
C ALA A 180 -14.75 12.97 -10.93
N HIS A 181 -14.18 11.73 -10.93
CA HIS A 181 -12.80 11.50 -10.55
C HIS A 181 -11.81 12.18 -11.49
N GLU A 182 -12.03 12.10 -12.80
CA GLU A 182 -11.21 12.78 -13.82
C GLU A 182 -11.27 14.32 -13.68
N VAL A 183 -12.44 14.89 -13.38
CA VAL A 183 -12.58 16.33 -13.07
C VAL A 183 -11.73 16.70 -11.86
N ARG A 184 -11.83 15.94 -10.77
CA ARG A 184 -11.03 16.17 -9.55
C ARG A 184 -9.53 16.14 -9.83
N CYS A 185 -9.06 15.17 -10.63
CA CYS A 185 -7.66 15.07 -11.04
C CYS A 185 -7.24 16.28 -11.89
N SER A 186 -8.08 16.70 -12.82
CA SER A 186 -7.81 17.87 -13.67
C SER A 186 -7.65 19.15 -12.86
N ILE A 187 -8.52 19.36 -11.86
CA ILE A 187 -8.43 20.50 -10.94
C ILE A 187 -7.11 20.47 -10.16
N ALA A 188 -6.75 19.30 -9.61
CA ALA A 188 -5.51 19.13 -8.84
C ALA A 188 -4.24 19.35 -9.68
N GLU A 189 -4.30 19.03 -10.98
CA GLU A 189 -3.19 19.19 -11.94
C GLU A 189 -3.16 20.55 -12.61
N GLY A 190 -4.18 21.39 -12.41
CA GLY A 190 -4.29 22.70 -13.05
C GLY A 190 -4.68 22.66 -14.53
N TYR A 191 -5.36 21.60 -14.98
CA TYR A 191 -5.81 21.42 -16.36
C TYR A 191 -7.33 21.41 -16.47
N THR A 192 -7.85 21.64 -17.67
CA THR A 192 -9.23 21.31 -18.03
C THR A 192 -9.32 19.86 -18.49
N LEU A 193 -10.52 19.26 -18.45
CA LEU A 193 -10.73 17.87 -18.90
C LEU A 193 -10.30 17.62 -20.35
N GLN A 194 -10.42 18.63 -21.20
CA GLN A 194 -10.14 18.56 -22.64
C GLN A 194 -8.72 19.03 -22.99
N ASP A 195 -7.91 19.43 -22.01
CA ASP A 195 -6.53 19.88 -22.29
C ASP A 195 -5.69 18.71 -22.84
N PRO A 196 -5.13 18.86 -24.07
CA PRO A 196 -4.35 17.80 -24.71
C PRO A 196 -3.03 17.47 -24.00
N ARG A 197 -2.57 18.35 -23.10
CA ARG A 197 -1.35 18.13 -22.30
C ARG A 197 -1.60 17.23 -21.09
N ARG A 198 -2.88 17.02 -20.76
CA ARG A 198 -3.26 16.20 -19.62
C ARG A 198 -2.94 14.73 -19.85
N VAL A 199 -2.22 14.13 -18.90
CA VAL A 199 -1.93 12.71 -18.91
C VAL A 199 -3.09 11.93 -18.28
N LYS A 200 -3.83 11.17 -19.07
CA LYS A 200 -4.88 10.26 -18.57
C LYS A 200 -4.22 9.07 -17.89
N ARG A 201 -4.31 9.00 -16.57
CA ARG A 201 -3.65 7.96 -15.73
C ARG A 201 -4.60 6.87 -15.29
N TYR A 202 -5.89 7.14 -15.32
CA TYR A 202 -6.92 6.27 -14.77
C TYR A 202 -7.81 5.69 -15.87
N THR A 203 -8.44 4.58 -15.55
CA THR A 203 -9.39 3.89 -16.44
C THR A 203 -10.76 3.81 -15.78
N PRO A 204 -11.86 3.65 -16.55
CA PRO A 204 -13.18 3.44 -15.99
C PRO A 204 -13.29 2.15 -15.14
N GLU A 205 -12.34 1.23 -15.31
CA GLU A 205 -12.32 -0.04 -14.60
C GLU A 205 -11.88 0.06 -13.14
N GLN A 206 -11.38 1.21 -12.68
CA GLN A 206 -10.81 1.38 -11.33
C GLN A 206 -11.87 1.69 -10.26
N TYR A 207 -13.06 1.11 -10.38
CA TYR A 207 -14.11 1.17 -9.37
C TYR A 207 -14.03 0.00 -8.38
N LEU A 208 -14.78 0.08 -7.28
CA LEU A 208 -14.86 -0.97 -6.28
C LEU A 208 -15.63 -2.18 -6.82
N LYS A 209 -14.93 -3.11 -7.45
CA LYS A 209 -15.51 -4.33 -8.02
C LYS A 209 -16.09 -5.24 -6.93
N SER A 210 -17.14 -5.95 -7.23
CA SER A 210 -17.69 -7.01 -6.39
C SER A 210 -16.74 -8.22 -6.33
N GLU A 211 -16.99 -9.13 -5.38
CA GLU A 211 -16.28 -10.40 -5.29
C GLU A 211 -16.42 -11.23 -6.57
N ALA A 212 -17.65 -11.31 -7.12
CA ALA A 212 -17.92 -12.05 -8.34
C ALA A 212 -17.15 -11.52 -9.55
N GLU A 213 -17.11 -10.19 -9.72
CA GLU A 213 -16.32 -9.55 -10.78
C GLU A 213 -14.83 -9.81 -10.62
N MET A 214 -14.30 -9.80 -9.39
CA MET A 214 -12.90 -10.12 -9.15
C MET A 214 -12.58 -11.59 -9.42
N CYS A 215 -13.47 -12.52 -9.04
CA CYS A 215 -13.33 -13.94 -9.35
C CYS A 215 -13.35 -14.20 -10.87
N GLU A 216 -14.22 -13.53 -11.61
CA GLU A 216 -14.29 -13.61 -13.07
C GLU A 216 -13.01 -13.04 -13.71
N LEU A 217 -12.55 -11.87 -13.24
CA LEU A 217 -11.38 -11.17 -13.75
C LEU A 217 -10.08 -11.99 -13.60
N PHE A 218 -9.98 -12.82 -12.57
CA PHE A 218 -8.82 -13.68 -12.28
C PHE A 218 -9.15 -15.17 -12.34
N ALA A 219 -10.18 -15.58 -13.13
CA ALA A 219 -10.59 -16.97 -13.25
C ALA A 219 -9.48 -17.90 -13.77
N ASP A 220 -8.52 -17.35 -14.52
CA ASP A 220 -7.32 -18.03 -15.03
C ASP A 220 -6.22 -18.21 -13.96
N ILE A 221 -6.28 -17.48 -12.84
CA ILE A 221 -5.28 -17.56 -11.75
C ILE A 221 -6.01 -17.65 -10.40
N PRO A 222 -6.75 -18.73 -10.11
CA PRO A 222 -7.58 -18.84 -8.91
C PRO A 222 -6.80 -18.69 -7.59
N ALA A 223 -5.55 -19.15 -7.55
CA ALA A 223 -4.68 -18.98 -6.39
C ALA A 223 -4.48 -17.49 -5.99
N ALA A 224 -4.55 -16.56 -6.94
CA ALA A 224 -4.45 -15.14 -6.64
C ALA A 224 -5.67 -14.63 -5.86
N ILE A 225 -6.85 -15.19 -6.08
CA ILE A 225 -8.07 -14.88 -5.32
C ILE A 225 -8.06 -15.59 -3.97
N GLU A 226 -7.70 -16.87 -3.91
CA GLU A 226 -7.61 -17.64 -2.66
C GLU A 226 -6.67 -16.96 -1.65
N ASN A 227 -5.53 -16.47 -2.10
CA ASN A 227 -4.57 -15.76 -1.27
C ASN A 227 -5.09 -14.43 -0.70
N THR A 228 -6.11 -13.81 -1.28
CA THR A 228 -6.76 -12.64 -0.65
C THR A 228 -7.41 -13.02 0.68
N VAL A 229 -8.02 -14.19 0.75
CA VAL A 229 -8.64 -14.73 1.96
C VAL A 229 -7.56 -15.10 2.99
N GLU A 230 -6.47 -15.72 2.55
CA GLU A 230 -5.35 -16.07 3.44
C GLU A 230 -4.70 -14.82 4.04
N ILE A 231 -4.49 -13.77 3.27
CA ILE A 231 -4.03 -12.48 3.77
C ILE A 231 -5.03 -11.90 4.77
N ALA A 232 -6.32 -11.92 4.45
CA ALA A 232 -7.35 -11.42 5.35
C ALA A 232 -7.39 -12.18 6.70
N LYS A 233 -7.13 -13.48 6.72
CA LYS A 233 -7.00 -14.28 7.95
C LYS A 233 -5.78 -13.88 8.77
N ARG A 234 -4.67 -13.50 8.13
CA ARG A 234 -3.41 -13.13 8.75
C ARG A 234 -3.40 -11.70 9.32
N CYS A 235 -4.22 -10.79 8.80
CA CYS A 235 -4.31 -9.42 9.26
C CYS A 235 -5.32 -9.31 10.41
N ASN A 236 -4.84 -9.20 11.64
CA ASN A 236 -5.64 -9.15 12.86
C ASN A 236 -5.18 -7.97 13.72
N LEU A 237 -5.37 -6.76 13.20
CA LEU A 237 -5.06 -5.55 13.93
C LEU A 237 -6.26 -5.23 14.86
N ASP A 238 -6.05 -5.38 16.14
CA ASP A 238 -6.97 -5.01 17.22
C ASP A 238 -6.37 -3.87 18.06
N GLY A 239 -7.19 -3.21 18.86
CA GLY A 239 -6.69 -2.22 19.83
C GLY A 239 -6.14 -0.92 19.25
N VAL A 240 -6.39 -0.59 17.96
CA VAL A 240 -6.03 0.72 17.38
C VAL A 240 -6.74 1.86 18.11
N LEU A 241 -7.92 1.56 18.69
CA LEU A 241 -8.68 2.46 19.56
C LEU A 241 -8.28 2.23 21.02
N SER A 242 -7.05 2.58 21.40
CA SER A 242 -6.62 2.59 22.79
C SER A 242 -7.17 3.80 23.53
N LYS A 243 -6.99 3.83 24.86
CA LYS A 243 -7.30 5.02 25.66
C LYS A 243 -6.50 6.21 25.12
N PRO A 244 -7.10 7.42 25.04
CA PRO A 244 -6.37 8.63 24.67
C PRO A 244 -5.12 8.77 25.52
N GLN A 245 -3.97 8.93 24.87
CA GLN A 245 -2.69 9.16 25.52
C GLN A 245 -2.21 10.57 25.16
N LEU A 246 -1.89 11.35 26.18
CA LEU A 246 -1.22 12.61 25.98
C LEU A 246 0.28 12.36 25.82
N PRO A 247 0.98 13.12 24.97
CA PRO A 247 2.42 13.06 24.87
C PRO A 247 3.04 13.37 26.25
N LEU A 248 4.01 12.56 26.66
CA LEU A 248 4.82 12.87 27.85
C LEU A 248 5.85 13.95 27.44
N PHE A 249 5.69 15.14 27.98
CA PHE A 249 6.69 16.19 27.83
C PHE A 249 7.80 15.96 28.88
N PRO A 250 9.08 15.85 28.47
CA PRO A 250 10.17 15.71 29.44
C PRO A 250 10.37 17.03 30.17
N THR A 251 10.04 17.04 31.46
CA THR A 251 10.33 18.18 32.33
C THR A 251 11.73 18.05 32.91
N PRO A 252 12.47 19.16 33.12
CA PRO A 252 13.76 19.11 33.78
C PRO A 252 13.64 18.60 35.24
N ASP A 253 14.63 17.83 35.70
CA ASP A 253 14.84 17.42 37.08
C ASP A 253 13.64 16.77 37.81
N GLY A 254 12.76 16.08 37.07
CA GLY A 254 11.59 15.41 37.65
C GLY A 254 10.48 16.35 38.15
N MET A 255 10.50 17.62 37.73
CA MET A 255 9.46 18.61 37.99
C MET A 255 8.12 18.16 37.38
N SER A 256 7.02 18.43 38.03
CA SER A 256 5.70 18.15 37.45
C SER A 256 5.43 19.08 36.26
N LEU A 257 4.54 18.65 35.33
CA LEU A 257 4.15 19.49 34.20
C LEU A 257 3.52 20.82 34.64
N ASP A 258 2.74 20.79 35.69
CA ASP A 258 2.07 21.99 36.24
C ASP A 258 3.10 22.97 36.82
N ASP A 259 4.06 22.48 37.64
CA ASP A 259 5.14 23.31 38.17
C ASP A 259 6.08 23.88 37.08
N TYR A 260 6.19 23.19 35.93
CA TYR A 260 7.01 23.66 34.80
C TYR A 260 6.31 24.72 33.97
N ILE A 261 4.98 24.63 33.82
CA ILE A 261 4.17 25.58 33.02
C ILE A 261 3.92 26.87 33.78
N ASP A 262 3.68 26.81 35.09
CA ASP A 262 3.36 27.98 35.93
C ASP A 262 4.37 29.15 35.82
N PRO A 263 5.70 28.92 35.80
CA PRO A 263 6.68 29.99 35.63
C PRO A 263 6.77 30.53 34.19
N LEU A 264 6.17 29.82 33.18
CA LEU A 264 6.22 30.19 31.78
C LEU A 264 4.98 30.95 31.31
N SER A 265 3.93 31.01 32.14
CA SER A 265 2.69 31.74 31.85
C SER A 265 2.72 33.16 32.40
#